data_b83754e6431927dc10134cc96f89f33c
#
_entry.id   b83754e6431927dc10134cc96f89f33c
#
_cell.length_a   1.000
_cell.length_b   1.000
_cell.length_c   1.000
_cell.angle_alpha   90.00
_cell.angle_beta   90.00
_cell.angle_gamma   90.00
#
_symmetry.space_group_name_H-M   'P 1'
#
loop_
_entity.id
_entity.type
_entity.pdbx_description
1 polymer ?
#
loop_
_entity_poly.entity_id
_entity_poly.type
_entity_poly.pdbx_seq_one_letter_code
_entity_poly.pdbx_strand_id
1 'polypeptide(L)'
;KRAVIASEDADFIDHNGVEWEAIERARQRNAKAEELAARRAARAIARGKPVRPVQLRGGSTITQQLAKNLLLSGERTLLRKGQELVLAMTLEVLLDKRRILEIYLNNVEWGEGVFGAEAAAQYYFKKPASRLSAGEAARLAVMLPSPKFFERRLGSSSYLSGRASTIVARMPAAELP
;
A
#
# COMPACT_ATOMS: atom_id res chain seq x y z
N LYS A 1 -8.27 -9.03 -5.71
CA LYS A 1 -7.76 -9.51 -4.42
C LYS A 1 -6.25 -9.74 -4.50
N ARG A 2 -5.74 -10.70 -5.29
CA ARG A 2 -4.30 -11.04 -5.38
C ARG A 2 -3.38 -9.85 -5.66
N ALA A 3 -3.78 -8.89 -6.49
CA ALA A 3 -2.98 -7.70 -6.78
C ALA A 3 -2.72 -6.86 -5.52
N VAL A 4 -3.72 -6.73 -4.66
CA VAL A 4 -3.62 -5.97 -3.41
C VAL A 4 -2.72 -6.70 -2.41
N ILE A 5 -2.92 -8.00 -2.22
CA ILE A 5 -2.06 -8.82 -1.36
C ILE A 5 -0.61 -8.76 -1.85
N ALA A 6 -0.36 -9.02 -3.14
CA ALA A 6 0.97 -8.98 -3.74
C ALA A 6 1.66 -7.60 -3.64
N SER A 7 0.88 -6.51 -3.55
CA SER A 7 1.39 -5.14 -3.44
C SER A 7 1.67 -4.71 -2.01
N GLU A 8 0.72 -4.96 -1.12
CA GLU A 8 0.66 -4.38 0.22
C GLU A 8 1.15 -5.33 1.31
N ASP A 9 0.91 -6.64 1.15
CA ASP A 9 1.07 -7.60 2.24
C ASP A 9 1.19 -9.03 1.67
N ALA A 10 2.35 -9.35 1.12
CA ALA A 10 2.56 -10.59 0.38
C ALA A 10 2.31 -11.86 1.24
N ASP A 11 2.63 -11.77 2.52
CA ASP A 11 2.51 -12.86 3.49
C ASP A 11 1.25 -12.70 4.37
N PHE A 12 0.18 -12.08 3.80
CA PHE A 12 -1.05 -11.70 4.52
C PHE A 12 -1.69 -12.85 5.29
N ILE A 13 -1.65 -14.07 4.76
CA ILE A 13 -2.27 -15.24 5.40
C ILE A 13 -1.41 -15.84 6.53
N ASP A 14 -0.10 -15.51 6.57
CA ASP A 14 0.87 -16.18 7.44
C ASP A 14 1.11 -15.47 8.77
N HIS A 15 0.62 -14.21 8.93
CA HIS A 15 0.82 -13.45 10.15
C HIS A 15 -0.48 -13.05 10.84
N ASN A 16 -0.42 -12.73 12.14
CA ASN A 16 -1.55 -12.31 12.97
C ASN A 16 -1.60 -10.76 13.11
N GLY A 17 -1.82 -10.07 11.99
CA GLY A 17 -2.02 -8.62 11.93
C GLY A 17 -0.74 -7.79 11.89
N VAL A 18 0.40 -8.34 12.29
CA VAL A 18 1.70 -7.67 12.30
C VAL A 18 2.78 -8.59 11.74
N GLU A 19 3.47 -8.12 10.73
CA GLU A 19 4.62 -8.80 10.15
C GLU A 19 5.92 -8.13 10.63
N TRP A 20 6.48 -8.63 11.72
CA TRP A 20 7.67 -8.05 12.36
C TRP A 20 8.88 -8.03 11.42
N GLU A 21 9.06 -9.10 10.64
CA GLU A 21 10.15 -9.17 9.67
C GLU A 21 10.00 -8.16 8.54
N ALA A 22 8.78 -7.89 8.07
CA ALA A 22 8.55 -6.86 7.06
C ALA A 22 8.85 -5.47 7.60
N ILE A 23 8.54 -5.21 8.88
CA ILE A 23 8.88 -3.96 9.56
C ILE A 23 10.40 -3.78 9.58
N GLU A 24 11.14 -4.80 9.98
CA GLU A 24 12.60 -4.74 10.03
C GLU A 24 13.20 -4.62 8.62
N ARG A 25 12.72 -5.39 7.64
CA ARG A 25 13.11 -5.25 6.22
C ARG A 25 12.82 -3.85 5.67
N ALA A 26 11.68 -3.24 6.06
CA ALA A 26 11.35 -1.86 5.67
C ALA A 26 12.30 -0.85 6.31
N ARG A 27 12.61 -1.00 7.59
CA ARG A 27 13.54 -0.15 8.33
C ARG A 27 14.94 -0.16 7.70
N GLN A 28 15.48 -1.35 7.42
CA GLN A 28 16.80 -1.49 6.79
C GLN A 28 16.84 -0.88 5.38
N ARG A 29 15.79 -1.10 4.56
CA ARG A 29 15.67 -0.48 3.24
C ARG A 29 15.59 1.04 3.32
N ASN A 30 14.85 1.57 4.28
CA ASN A 30 14.69 3.01 4.47
C ASN A 30 16.01 3.64 4.92
N ALA A 31 16.74 3.05 5.86
CA ALA A 31 18.05 3.51 6.28
C ALA A 31 19.04 3.60 5.10
N LYS A 32 19.10 2.55 4.25
CA LYS A 32 19.91 2.58 3.03
C LYS A 32 19.45 3.64 2.03
N ALA A 33 18.13 3.84 1.90
CA ALA A 33 17.58 4.87 1.00
C ALA A 33 17.91 6.28 1.48
N GLU A 34 17.84 6.52 2.79
CA GLU A 34 18.20 7.80 3.41
C GLU A 34 19.69 8.10 3.25
N GLU A 35 20.56 7.13 3.47
CA GLU A 35 22.00 7.29 3.25
C GLU A 35 22.33 7.65 1.80
N LEU A 36 21.75 6.90 0.83
CA LEU A 36 21.92 7.18 -0.59
C LEU A 36 21.38 8.55 -0.98
N ALA A 37 20.26 8.96 -0.38
CA ALA A 37 19.67 10.26 -0.66
C ALA A 37 20.50 11.40 -0.06
N ALA A 38 21.05 11.22 1.14
CA ALA A 38 21.96 12.20 1.73
C ALA A 38 23.19 12.41 0.84
N ARG A 39 23.80 11.34 0.31
CA ARG A 39 24.91 11.42 -0.65
C ARG A 39 24.51 12.12 -1.96
N ARG A 40 23.29 11.85 -2.48
CA ARG A 40 22.76 12.51 -3.68
C ARG A 40 22.43 13.98 -3.43
N ALA A 41 21.87 14.31 -2.27
CA ALA A 41 21.57 15.67 -1.85
C ALA A 41 22.85 16.53 -1.78
N ALA A 42 23.90 16.04 -1.14
CA ALA A 42 25.18 16.72 -1.08
C ALA A 42 25.74 17.03 -2.48
N ARG A 43 25.67 16.07 -3.41
CA ARG A 43 26.10 16.26 -4.81
C ARG A 43 25.18 17.23 -5.59
N ALA A 44 23.88 17.23 -5.29
CA ALA A 44 22.92 18.13 -5.93
C ALA A 44 23.16 19.58 -5.48
N ILE A 45 23.34 19.80 -4.17
CA ILE A 45 23.65 21.10 -3.58
C ILE A 45 24.94 21.67 -4.17
N ALA A 46 26.00 20.86 -4.24
CA ALA A 46 27.26 21.25 -4.84
C ALA A 46 27.16 21.67 -6.33
N ARG A 47 26.08 21.24 -7.01
CA ARG A 47 25.79 21.52 -8.42
C ARG A 47 24.64 22.53 -8.63
N GLY A 48 24.15 23.17 -7.57
CA GLY A 48 23.01 24.10 -7.62
C GLY A 48 21.69 23.45 -8.09
N LYS A 49 21.53 22.12 -7.92
CA LYS A 49 20.34 21.39 -8.35
C LYS A 49 19.39 21.15 -7.18
N PRO A 50 18.06 21.10 -7.42
CA PRO A 50 17.09 20.82 -6.38
C PRO A 50 17.28 19.42 -5.79
N VAL A 51 17.18 19.32 -4.46
CA VAL A 51 17.22 18.05 -3.73
C VAL A 51 15.86 17.37 -3.83
N ARG A 52 15.83 16.11 -4.23
CA ARG A 52 14.59 15.30 -4.25
C ARG A 52 14.38 14.63 -2.91
N PRO A 53 13.15 14.69 -2.35
CA PRO A 53 12.83 13.99 -1.11
C PRO A 53 12.95 12.47 -1.27
N VAL A 54 13.35 11.81 -0.18
CA VAL A 54 13.37 10.35 -0.10
C VAL A 54 11.96 9.81 0.01
N GLN A 55 11.63 8.81 -0.78
CA GLN A 55 10.40 8.04 -0.61
C GLN A 55 10.68 6.84 0.28
N LEU A 56 10.20 6.90 1.51
CA LEU A 56 10.26 5.79 2.46
C LEU A 56 9.15 4.79 2.16
N ARG A 57 9.44 3.50 2.33
CA ARG A 57 8.46 2.43 2.18
C ARG A 57 7.92 2.02 3.54
N GLY A 58 6.61 1.90 3.67
CA GLY A 58 5.96 1.34 4.84
C GLY A 58 6.16 -0.20 4.93
N GLY A 59 6.07 -0.71 6.14
CA GLY A 59 5.99 -2.15 6.43
C GLY A 59 4.69 -2.46 7.18
N SER A 60 3.60 -1.73 6.90
CA SER A 60 2.30 -1.95 7.55
C SER A 60 1.51 -2.98 6.77
N THR A 61 0.91 -3.92 7.48
CA THR A 61 0.04 -4.97 6.94
C THR A 61 -1.31 -4.42 6.50
N ILE A 62 -2.08 -5.21 5.74
CA ILE A 62 -3.47 -4.90 5.36
C ILE A 62 -4.32 -4.67 6.61
N THR A 63 -4.16 -5.51 7.64
CA THR A 63 -4.92 -5.38 8.89
C THR A 63 -4.58 -4.10 9.65
N GLN A 64 -3.31 -3.70 9.69
CA GLN A 64 -2.91 -2.41 10.27
C GLN A 64 -3.47 -1.22 9.49
N GLN A 65 -3.47 -1.31 8.16
CA GLN A 65 -4.07 -0.28 7.31
C GLN A 65 -5.57 -0.18 7.52
N LEU A 66 -6.26 -1.32 7.66
CA LEU A 66 -7.69 -1.38 7.98
C LEU A 66 -7.99 -0.73 9.32
N ALA A 67 -7.29 -1.12 10.38
CA ALA A 67 -7.43 -0.54 11.72
C ALA A 67 -7.26 0.98 11.69
N LYS A 68 -6.21 1.45 11.01
CA LYS A 68 -5.95 2.88 10.84
C LYS A 68 -7.09 3.59 10.11
N ASN A 69 -7.60 3.04 9.02
CA ASN A 69 -8.56 3.72 8.15
C ASN A 69 -9.97 3.79 8.76
N LEU A 70 -10.36 2.77 9.55
CA LEU A 70 -11.70 2.69 10.13
C LEU A 70 -11.80 3.28 11.54
N LEU A 71 -10.75 3.18 12.35
CA LEU A 71 -10.85 3.37 13.78
C LEU A 71 -9.98 4.49 14.33
N LEU A 72 -9.07 5.05 13.53
CA LEU A 72 -8.11 6.05 14.01
C LEU A 72 -8.19 7.36 13.22
N SER A 73 -7.95 8.48 13.92
CA SER A 73 -7.82 9.81 13.31
C SER A 73 -6.51 9.98 12.54
N GLY A 74 -6.44 11.01 11.67
CA GLY A 74 -5.30 11.25 10.78
C GLY A 74 -3.99 11.71 11.43
N GLU A 75 -3.93 11.87 12.75
CA GLU A 75 -2.74 12.32 13.47
C GLU A 75 -1.60 11.29 13.37
N ARG A 76 -0.36 11.79 13.30
CA ARG A 76 0.84 10.95 13.19
C ARG A 76 1.65 10.98 14.48
N THR A 77 1.20 10.24 15.51
CA THR A 77 1.90 10.11 16.78
C THR A 77 2.34 8.67 17.04
N LEU A 78 3.34 8.49 17.90
CA LEU A 78 3.77 7.14 18.32
C LEU A 78 2.66 6.42 19.09
N LEU A 79 1.89 7.16 19.90
CA LEU A 79 0.73 6.61 20.62
C LEU A 79 -0.29 6.03 19.66
N ARG A 80 -0.63 6.78 18.61
CA ARG A 80 -1.54 6.30 17.55
C ARG A 80 -1.01 5.04 16.87
N LYS A 81 0.31 4.95 16.64
CA LYS A 81 0.90 3.73 16.07
C LYS A 81 0.79 2.53 17.01
N GLY A 82 0.90 2.74 18.32
CA GLY A 82 0.60 1.72 19.33
C GLY A 82 -0.87 1.27 19.30
N GLN A 83 -1.80 2.22 19.21
CA GLN A 83 -3.23 1.92 19.07
C GLN A 83 -3.53 1.12 17.79
N GLU A 84 -2.93 1.50 16.65
CA GLU A 84 -3.06 0.78 15.37
C GLU A 84 -2.62 -0.68 15.52
N LEU A 85 -1.53 -0.93 16.24
CA LEU A 85 -1.02 -2.28 16.51
C LEU A 85 -2.02 -3.12 17.32
N VAL A 86 -2.50 -2.57 18.45
CA VAL A 86 -3.46 -3.26 19.30
C VAL A 86 -4.76 -3.55 18.55
N LEU A 87 -5.27 -2.57 17.81
CA LEU A 87 -6.50 -2.73 17.02
C LEU A 87 -6.32 -3.76 15.90
N ALA A 88 -5.16 -3.79 15.23
CA ALA A 88 -4.89 -4.80 14.20
C ALA A 88 -4.90 -6.22 14.81
N MET A 89 -4.25 -6.42 15.95
CA MET A 89 -4.27 -7.72 16.65
C MET A 89 -5.69 -8.09 17.10
N THR A 90 -6.48 -7.12 17.58
CA THR A 90 -7.88 -7.34 17.97
C THR A 90 -8.73 -7.77 16.76
N LEU A 91 -8.56 -7.12 15.61
CA LEU A 91 -9.26 -7.50 14.38
C LEU A 91 -8.94 -8.95 13.96
N GLU A 92 -7.69 -9.38 14.08
CA GLU A 92 -7.28 -10.76 13.74
C GLU A 92 -7.84 -11.81 14.72
N VAL A 93 -8.10 -11.43 15.97
CA VAL A 93 -8.77 -12.32 16.93
C VAL A 93 -10.27 -12.45 16.64
N LEU A 94 -10.91 -11.36 16.18
CA LEU A 94 -12.35 -11.29 15.99
C LEU A 94 -12.81 -11.70 14.59
N LEU A 95 -11.96 -11.59 13.57
CA LEU A 95 -12.31 -11.78 12.16
C LEU A 95 -11.31 -12.71 11.49
N ASP A 96 -11.79 -13.53 10.57
CA ASP A 96 -10.92 -14.31 9.69
C ASP A 96 -10.28 -13.43 8.60
N LYS A 97 -9.21 -13.91 8.01
CA LYS A 97 -8.45 -13.20 6.95
C LYS A 97 -9.32 -12.82 5.76
N ARG A 98 -10.26 -13.67 5.39
CA ARG A 98 -11.19 -13.43 4.29
C ARG A 98 -12.06 -12.21 4.59
N ARG A 99 -12.57 -12.10 5.80
CA ARG A 99 -13.43 -10.98 6.23
C ARG A 99 -12.63 -9.69 6.37
N ILE A 100 -11.42 -9.76 6.92
CA ILE A 100 -10.49 -8.61 6.99
C ILE A 100 -10.22 -8.06 5.58
N LEU A 101 -9.85 -8.92 4.63
CA LEU A 101 -9.59 -8.52 3.25
C LEU A 101 -10.85 -7.96 2.56
N GLU A 102 -12.01 -8.55 2.81
CA GLU A 102 -13.29 -8.06 2.28
C GLU A 102 -13.59 -6.65 2.76
N ILE A 103 -13.51 -6.41 4.07
CA ILE A 103 -13.75 -5.09 4.65
C ILE A 103 -12.72 -4.09 4.12
N TYR A 104 -11.44 -4.45 4.07
CA TYR A 104 -10.39 -3.61 3.53
C TYR A 104 -10.68 -3.16 2.10
N LEU A 105 -10.97 -4.11 1.21
CA LEU A 105 -11.24 -3.83 -0.21
C LEU A 105 -12.50 -2.99 -0.45
N ASN A 106 -13.47 -3.03 0.47
CA ASN A 106 -14.68 -2.23 0.36
C ASN A 106 -14.54 -0.82 0.96
N ASN A 107 -13.53 -0.57 1.80
CA ASN A 107 -13.41 0.70 2.52
C ASN A 107 -12.16 1.50 2.18
N VAL A 108 -11.12 0.90 1.61
CA VAL A 108 -9.89 1.63 1.29
C VAL A 108 -10.13 2.69 0.22
N GLU A 109 -9.50 3.86 0.39
CA GLU A 109 -9.57 4.96 -0.57
C GLU A 109 -8.64 4.68 -1.77
N TRP A 110 -9.15 4.84 -2.99
CA TRP A 110 -8.43 4.64 -4.27
C TRP A 110 -8.20 5.93 -5.03
N GLY A 111 -8.79 7.02 -4.61
CA GLY A 111 -8.73 8.35 -5.17
C GLY A 111 -9.52 9.31 -4.31
N GLU A 112 -9.58 10.58 -4.67
CA GLU A 112 -10.32 11.56 -3.88
C GLU A 112 -11.82 11.23 -3.87
N GLY A 113 -12.32 10.76 -2.71
CA GLY A 113 -13.73 10.37 -2.56
C GLY A 113 -14.10 9.03 -3.20
N VAL A 114 -13.14 8.25 -3.71
CA VAL A 114 -13.37 6.93 -4.32
C VAL A 114 -13.02 5.85 -3.32
N PHE A 115 -14.02 5.28 -2.67
CA PHE A 115 -13.87 4.24 -1.67
C PHE A 115 -14.36 2.88 -2.17
N GLY A 116 -13.57 1.85 -1.93
CA GLY A 116 -13.85 0.48 -2.30
C GLY A 116 -13.43 0.09 -3.72
N ALA A 117 -13.08 -1.18 -3.87
CA ALA A 117 -12.53 -1.72 -5.12
C ALA A 117 -13.53 -1.71 -6.28
N GLU A 118 -14.84 -1.90 -6.01
CA GLU A 118 -15.88 -1.82 -7.03
C GLU A 118 -16.04 -0.40 -7.55
N ALA A 119 -16.12 0.59 -6.65
CA ALA A 119 -16.19 2.00 -7.04
C ALA A 119 -14.95 2.43 -7.82
N ALA A 120 -13.76 1.99 -7.40
CA ALA A 120 -12.52 2.27 -8.12
C ALA A 120 -12.51 1.64 -9.53
N ALA A 121 -12.97 0.40 -9.68
CA ALA A 121 -13.07 -0.27 -10.98
C ALA A 121 -14.01 0.48 -11.93
N GLN A 122 -15.17 0.89 -11.45
CA GLN A 122 -16.13 1.69 -12.22
C GLN A 122 -15.58 3.07 -12.57
N TYR A 123 -14.94 3.72 -11.59
CA TYR A 123 -14.41 5.08 -11.78
C TYR A 123 -13.29 5.12 -12.82
N TYR A 124 -12.28 4.24 -12.69
CA TYR A 124 -11.08 4.25 -13.53
C TYR A 124 -11.20 3.46 -14.82
N PHE A 125 -11.95 2.36 -14.83
CA PHE A 125 -11.99 1.41 -15.95
C PHE A 125 -13.38 1.21 -16.55
N LYS A 126 -14.43 1.84 -16.00
CA LYS A 126 -15.82 1.77 -16.47
C LYS A 126 -16.36 0.33 -16.59
N LYS A 127 -15.94 -0.53 -15.68
CA LYS A 127 -16.35 -1.93 -15.61
C LYS A 127 -16.38 -2.43 -14.14
N PRO A 128 -17.13 -3.50 -13.84
CA PRO A 128 -17.16 -4.07 -12.50
C PRO A 128 -15.79 -4.67 -12.11
N ALA A 129 -15.48 -4.67 -10.82
CA ALA A 129 -14.21 -5.19 -10.29
C ALA A 129 -13.96 -6.65 -10.67
N SER A 130 -15.03 -7.45 -10.83
CA SER A 130 -14.96 -8.85 -11.28
C SER A 130 -14.44 -9.02 -12.72
N ARG A 131 -14.48 -7.98 -13.53
CA ARG A 131 -14.01 -7.97 -14.93
C ARG A 131 -12.66 -7.27 -15.13
N LEU A 132 -12.00 -6.87 -14.05
CA LEU A 132 -10.66 -6.29 -14.16
C LEU A 132 -9.68 -7.35 -14.64
N SER A 133 -8.87 -7.01 -15.64
CA SER A 133 -7.68 -7.77 -15.99
C SER A 133 -6.63 -7.71 -14.89
N ALA A 134 -5.67 -8.65 -14.89
CA ALA A 134 -4.55 -8.63 -13.94
C ALA A 134 -3.79 -7.30 -13.96
N GLY A 135 -3.57 -6.73 -15.15
CA GLY A 135 -2.89 -5.44 -15.30
C GLY A 135 -3.68 -4.26 -14.72
N GLU A 136 -5.00 -4.24 -14.91
CA GLU A 136 -5.87 -3.20 -14.33
C GLU A 136 -5.95 -3.31 -12.81
N ALA A 137 -6.11 -4.51 -12.29
CA ALA A 137 -6.08 -4.76 -10.85
C ALA A 137 -4.73 -4.35 -10.22
N ALA A 138 -3.62 -4.64 -10.89
CA ALA A 138 -2.30 -4.22 -10.45
C ALA A 138 -2.13 -2.68 -10.49
N ARG A 139 -2.69 -1.99 -11.50
CA ARG A 139 -2.68 -0.52 -11.55
C ARG A 139 -3.42 0.09 -10.37
N LEU A 140 -4.58 -0.44 -9.99
CA LEU A 140 -5.27 -0.01 -8.77
C LEU A 140 -4.39 -0.26 -7.55
N ALA A 141 -3.84 -1.46 -7.38
CA ALA A 141 -3.00 -1.79 -6.23
C ALA A 141 -1.77 -0.86 -6.09
N VAL A 142 -1.16 -0.40 -7.20
CA VAL A 142 -0.08 0.59 -7.15
C VAL A 142 -0.51 1.91 -6.52
N MET A 143 -1.79 2.27 -6.58
CA MET A 143 -2.29 3.55 -6.07
C MET A 143 -2.44 3.58 -4.55
N LEU A 144 -2.65 2.44 -3.89
CA LEU A 144 -2.98 2.33 -2.47
C LEU A 144 -2.05 3.11 -1.51
N PRO A 145 -0.72 3.14 -1.71
CA PRO A 145 0.15 3.90 -0.81
C PRO A 145 -0.09 5.41 -0.81
N SER A 146 -0.64 5.96 -1.90
CA SER A 146 -0.91 7.40 -2.05
C SER A 146 -1.94 7.66 -3.16
N PRO A 147 -3.22 7.33 -2.93
CA PRO A 147 -4.24 7.33 -3.98
C PRO A 147 -4.39 8.67 -4.69
N LYS A 148 -4.56 9.76 -3.93
CA LYS A 148 -4.72 11.13 -4.47
C LYS A 148 -3.51 11.61 -5.30
N PHE A 149 -2.31 11.15 -4.96
CA PHE A 149 -1.12 11.48 -5.74
C PHE A 149 -1.08 10.73 -7.07
N PHE A 150 -1.45 9.46 -7.06
CA PHE A 150 -1.41 8.61 -8.25
C PHE A 150 -2.60 8.82 -9.17
N GLU A 151 -3.77 9.21 -8.64
CA GLU A 151 -4.95 9.55 -9.43
C GLU A 151 -4.63 10.54 -10.55
N ARG A 152 -3.91 11.63 -10.24
CA ARG A 152 -3.50 12.65 -11.20
C ARG A 152 -2.51 12.17 -12.26
N ARG A 153 -1.97 10.96 -12.13
CA ARG A 153 -0.90 10.40 -12.95
C ARG A 153 -1.22 9.06 -13.58
N LEU A 154 -2.43 8.55 -13.41
CA LEU A 154 -2.81 7.20 -13.82
C LEU A 154 -2.62 6.95 -15.33
N GLY A 155 -2.75 7.98 -16.16
CA GLY A 155 -2.66 7.89 -17.62
C GLY A 155 -1.25 8.07 -18.22
N SER A 156 -0.28 8.58 -17.47
CA SER A 156 0.97 9.10 -18.08
C SER A 156 2.29 8.64 -17.46
N SER A 157 2.27 7.78 -16.45
CA SER A 157 3.47 7.46 -15.68
C SER A 157 4.06 6.09 -16.03
N SER A 158 5.26 6.09 -16.66
CA SER A 158 6.10 4.89 -16.83
C SER A 158 6.41 4.19 -15.50
N TYR A 159 6.47 4.96 -14.40
CA TYR A 159 6.63 4.44 -13.05
C TYR A 159 5.46 3.53 -12.63
N LEU A 160 4.22 3.97 -12.88
CA LEU A 160 3.03 3.16 -12.56
C LEU A 160 3.00 1.87 -13.39
N SER A 161 3.36 1.95 -14.67
CA SER A 161 3.43 0.78 -15.55
C SER A 161 4.47 -0.24 -15.06
N GLY A 162 5.67 0.19 -14.71
CA GLY A 162 6.73 -0.69 -14.19
C GLY A 162 6.36 -1.34 -12.85
N ARG A 163 5.72 -0.58 -11.95
CA ARG A 163 5.24 -1.15 -10.68
C ARG A 163 4.09 -2.13 -10.89
N ALA A 164 3.14 -1.81 -11.76
CA ALA A 164 2.03 -2.70 -12.07
C ALA A 164 2.54 -4.03 -12.66
N SER A 165 3.52 -4.00 -13.57
CA SER A 165 4.14 -5.21 -14.11
C SER A 165 4.80 -6.06 -13.01
N THR A 166 5.46 -5.42 -12.03
CA THR A 166 6.04 -6.12 -10.88
C THR A 166 4.96 -6.79 -10.02
N ILE A 167 3.83 -6.12 -9.80
CA ILE A 167 2.70 -6.70 -9.05
C ILE A 167 2.12 -7.87 -9.82
N VAL A 168 1.86 -7.73 -11.12
CA VAL A 168 1.35 -8.82 -11.96
C VAL A 168 2.23 -10.06 -11.87
N ALA A 169 3.56 -9.89 -11.91
CA ALA A 169 4.51 -10.99 -11.79
C ALA A 169 4.46 -11.70 -10.41
N ARG A 170 4.03 -10.99 -9.36
CA ARG A 170 3.91 -11.52 -7.98
C ARG A 170 2.53 -12.11 -7.67
N MET A 171 1.49 -11.73 -8.43
CA MET A 171 0.12 -12.19 -8.18
C MET A 171 -0.05 -13.71 -8.12
N PRO A 172 0.65 -14.53 -8.93
CA PRO A 172 0.52 -15.99 -8.84
C PRO A 172 0.96 -16.57 -7.49
N ALA A 173 1.94 -15.94 -6.84
CA ALA A 173 2.44 -16.35 -5.52
C ALA A 173 1.60 -15.80 -4.36
N ALA A 174 0.69 -14.84 -4.61
CA ALA A 174 -0.18 -14.29 -3.57
C ALA A 174 -1.30 -15.29 -3.24
N GLU A 175 -1.28 -15.80 -2.02
CA GLU A 175 -2.32 -16.69 -1.52
C GLU A 175 -3.57 -15.90 -1.09
N LEU A 176 -4.75 -16.49 -1.35
CA LEU A 176 -6.04 -15.91 -0.97
C LEU A 176 -6.57 -16.63 0.24
N PRO A 177 -7.08 -15.89 1.23
CA PRO A 177 -7.84 -16.47 2.33
C PRO A 177 -9.22 -16.94 1.91
#